data_9be14406fa57bf49388a16d1e1f16a92
#
_entry.id   9be14406fa57bf49388a16d1e1f16a92
#
_cell.length_a   1.000
_cell.length_b   1.000
_cell.length_c   1.000
_cell.angle_alpha   90.00
_cell.angle_beta   90.00
_cell.angle_gamma   90.00
#
_symmetry.space_group_name_H-M   'P 1'
#
loop_
_entity.id
_entity.type
_entity.pdbx_description
1 polymer ?
#
loop_
_entity_poly.entity_id
_entity_poly.type
_entity_poly.pdbx_seq_one_letter_code
_entity_poly.pdbx_strand_id
1 'polypeptide(L)' 'MAEVTFDNVRIPIKKVAELLGMDCQTVRLMIQNDVVDWGICFKNPGSQNYTYLIYAKKFYEATGYLYQGGVSE' A
#
# COMPACT_ATOMS: atom_id res chain seq x y z
N MET A 1 -0.66 9.08 -26.02
CA MET A 1 -1.30 8.58 -24.91
C MET A 1 -0.41 8.59 -23.69
N ALA A 2 -0.90 9.00 -22.62
CA ALA A 2 -0.08 9.15 -21.44
C ALA A 2 0.17 7.80 -20.81
N GLU A 3 1.37 7.61 -20.31
CA GLU A 3 1.67 6.41 -19.59
C GLU A 3 1.58 6.69 -18.12
N VAL A 4 1.11 5.72 -17.38
CA VAL A 4 1.06 5.85 -15.94
C VAL A 4 2.38 5.34 -15.39
N THR A 5 3.04 6.18 -14.62
CA THR A 5 4.32 5.83 -14.03
C THR A 5 4.13 5.58 -12.57
N PHE A 6 4.68 4.48 -12.09
CA PHE A 6 4.54 4.11 -10.69
C PHE A 6 5.86 4.13 -9.94
N ASP A 7 6.89 4.76 -10.51
CA ASP A 7 8.20 4.75 -9.89
C ASP A 7 8.13 5.34 -8.50
N ASN A 8 8.53 4.56 -7.52
CA ASN A 8 8.60 5.02 -6.14
C ASN A 8 7.31 5.53 -5.56
N VAL A 9 6.18 5.19 -6.16
CA VAL A 9 4.90 5.60 -5.64
C VAL A 9 4.45 4.59 -4.60
N ARG A 10 4.15 5.07 -3.42
CA ARG A 10 3.68 4.23 -2.32
C ARG A 10 2.41 4.79 -1.77
N ILE A 11 1.52 3.91 -1.36
CA ILE A 11 0.21 4.31 -0.87
C ILE A 11 0.21 4.21 0.64
N PRO A 12 -0.20 5.25 1.36
CA PRO A 12 -0.32 5.13 2.81
C PRO A 12 -1.38 4.11 3.20
N ILE A 13 -1.16 3.44 4.32
CA ILE A 13 -2.11 2.46 4.82
C ILE A 13 -3.51 3.07 4.93
N LYS A 14 -3.57 4.28 5.43
CA LYS A 14 -4.86 4.94 5.62
C LYS A 14 -5.61 5.07 4.30
N LYS A 15 -4.89 5.40 3.23
CA LYS A 15 -5.53 5.56 1.93
C LYS A 15 -6.02 4.22 1.39
N VAL A 16 -5.23 3.18 1.58
CA VAL A 16 -5.65 1.85 1.14
C VAL A 16 -6.92 1.43 1.89
N ALA A 17 -6.94 1.69 3.19
CA ALA A 17 -8.12 1.34 3.98
C ALA A 17 -9.36 2.07 3.47
N GLU A 18 -9.21 3.34 3.13
CA GLU A 18 -10.33 4.10 2.59
C GLU A 18 -10.81 3.54 1.26
N LEU A 19 -9.87 3.22 0.38
CA LEU A 19 -10.23 2.72 -0.94
C LEU A 19 -10.90 1.36 -0.88
N LEU A 20 -10.50 0.52 0.07
CA LEU A 20 -11.05 -0.81 0.20
C LEU A 20 -12.24 -0.88 1.15
N GLY A 21 -12.54 0.21 1.82
CA GLY A 21 -13.67 0.24 2.74
C GLY A 21 -13.44 -0.56 4.00
N MET A 22 -12.21 -0.63 4.48
CA MET A 22 -11.91 -1.37 5.69
C MET A 22 -11.03 -0.51 6.59
N ASP A 23 -10.73 -0.96 7.78
CA ASP A 23 -9.94 -0.14 8.68
C ASP A 23 -8.45 -0.46 8.50
N CYS A 24 -7.61 0.42 9.05
CA CYS A 24 -6.18 0.29 8.86
C CYS A 24 -5.63 -1.00 9.47
N GLN A 25 -6.20 -1.41 10.60
CA GLN A 25 -5.73 -2.62 11.25
C GLN A 25 -5.94 -3.84 10.36
N THR A 26 -7.08 -3.90 9.68
CA THR A 26 -7.34 -5.01 8.77
C THR A 26 -6.34 -5.02 7.62
N VAL A 27 -6.02 -3.85 7.07
CA VAL A 27 -5.04 -3.78 6.00
C VAL A 27 -3.67 -4.27 6.48
N ARG A 28 -3.27 -3.86 7.68
CA ARG A 28 -1.99 -4.31 8.23
C ARG A 28 -1.96 -5.82 8.41
N LEU A 29 -3.05 -6.39 8.89
CA LEU A 29 -3.10 -7.83 9.09
C LEU A 29 -3.03 -8.60 7.78
N MET A 30 -3.67 -8.07 6.74
CA MET A 30 -3.60 -8.73 5.45
C MET A 30 -2.17 -8.76 4.93
N ILE A 31 -1.44 -7.68 5.12
CA ILE A 31 -0.06 -7.62 4.67
C ILE A 31 0.82 -8.54 5.52
N GLN A 32 0.59 -8.54 6.83
CA GLN A 32 1.40 -9.38 7.72
C GLN A 32 1.21 -10.86 7.44
N ASN A 33 0.04 -11.25 6.98
CA ASN A 33 -0.27 -12.66 6.74
C ASN A 33 -0.10 -13.05 5.27
N ASP A 34 0.50 -12.18 4.48
CA ASP A 34 0.75 -12.47 3.07
C ASP A 34 -0.50 -12.83 2.30
N VAL A 35 -1.61 -12.24 2.69
CA VAL A 35 -2.87 -12.46 1.98
C VAL A 35 -2.88 -11.70 0.67
N VAL A 36 -2.12 -10.62 0.60
CA VAL A 36 -2.07 -9.76 -0.60
C VAL A 36 -0.64 -9.68 -1.08
N ASP A 37 -0.47 -9.39 -2.36
CA ASP A 37 0.86 -9.28 -2.93
C ASP A 37 1.23 -7.85 -3.31
N TRP A 38 0.35 -6.89 -3.05
CA TRP A 38 0.65 -5.49 -3.39
C TRP A 38 1.30 -4.75 -2.22
N GLY A 39 1.58 -5.43 -1.15
CA GLY A 39 2.22 -4.78 -0.01
C GLY A 39 3.14 -5.73 0.71
N ILE A 40 4.13 -5.18 1.39
CA ILE A 40 5.02 -5.96 2.22
C ILE A 40 5.19 -5.24 3.54
N CYS A 41 5.67 -5.96 4.52
CA CYS A 41 5.99 -5.34 5.79
C CYS A 41 7.24 -5.99 6.36
N PHE A 42 7.93 -5.27 7.19
CA PHE A 42 9.10 -5.81 7.86
C PHE A 42 9.27 -5.08 9.18
N LYS A 43 9.90 -5.78 10.12
CA LYS A 43 10.12 -5.23 11.44
C LYS A 43 11.39 -4.42 11.41
N ASN A 44 11.33 -3.22 11.97
CA ASN A 44 12.49 -2.36 12.00
C ASN A 44 13.51 -2.90 13.02
N PRO A 45 14.79 -2.89 12.68
CA PRO A 45 15.81 -3.39 13.60
C PRO A 45 15.77 -2.61 14.92
N GLY A 46 15.85 -3.33 16.02
CA GLY A 46 15.87 -2.70 17.32
C GLY A 46 14.56 -2.06 17.75
N SER A 47 13.48 -2.37 17.06
CA SER A 47 12.20 -1.78 17.37
C SER A 47 11.15 -2.85 17.24
N GLN A 48 10.00 -2.62 17.86
CA GLN A 48 8.88 -3.51 17.71
C GLN A 48 7.89 -3.00 16.67
N ASN A 49 8.21 -1.90 16.03
CA ASN A 49 7.35 -1.33 15.02
C ASN A 49 7.61 -1.96 13.67
N TYR A 50 6.56 -2.05 12.85
CA TYR A 50 6.69 -2.57 11.51
C TYR A 50 6.59 -1.43 10.51
N THR A 51 7.32 -1.56 9.41
CA THR A 51 7.17 -0.66 8.28
C THR A 51 6.37 -1.37 7.22
N TYR A 52 5.38 -0.68 6.68
CA TYR A 52 4.51 -1.24 5.65
C TYR A 52 4.71 -0.46 4.36
N LEU A 53 4.94 -1.18 3.28
CA LEU A 53 5.13 -0.59 1.96
C LEU A 53 4.08 -1.15 1.03
N ILE A 54 3.30 -0.29 0.42
CA ILE A 54 2.26 -0.71 -0.52
C ILE A 54 2.60 -0.11 -1.86
N TYR A 55 2.76 -0.98 -2.86
CA TYR A 55 3.18 -0.55 -4.18
C TYR A 55 1.97 -0.19 -5.02
N ALA A 56 1.96 1.04 -5.52
CA ALA A 56 0.82 1.53 -6.26
C ALA A 56 0.55 0.71 -7.51
N LYS A 57 1.61 0.28 -8.20
CA LYS A 57 1.43 -0.50 -9.42
C LYS A 57 0.75 -1.83 -9.12
N LYS A 58 1.25 -2.55 -8.12
CA LYS A 58 0.67 -3.83 -7.78
C LYS A 58 -0.74 -3.68 -7.24
N PHE A 59 -0.97 -2.63 -6.48
CA PHE A 59 -2.30 -2.37 -5.95
C PHE A 59 -3.27 -2.10 -7.10
N TYR A 60 -2.84 -1.33 -8.09
CA TYR A 60 -3.67 -1.04 -9.24
C TYR A 60 -3.98 -2.33 -10.03
N GLU A 61 -2.97 -3.18 -10.21
CA GLU A 61 -3.17 -4.42 -10.94
C GLU A 61 -4.12 -5.36 -10.21
N ALA A 62 -4.08 -5.32 -8.88
CA ALA A 62 -4.91 -6.23 -8.09
C ALA A 62 -6.33 -5.72 -7.89
N THR A 63 -6.51 -4.42 -7.77
CA THR A 63 -7.80 -3.87 -7.39
C THR A 63 -8.43 -2.96 -8.44
N GLY A 64 -7.64 -2.45 -9.35
CA GLY A 64 -8.14 -1.50 -10.31
C GLY A 64 -8.15 -0.06 -9.83
N TYR A 65 -7.75 0.20 -8.59
CA TYR A 65 -7.70 1.56 -8.08
C TYR A 65 -6.37 2.21 -8.44
N LEU A 66 -6.43 3.34 -9.10
CA LEU A 66 -5.23 4.07 -9.47
C LEU A 66 -4.95 5.14 -8.43
N TYR A 67 -3.86 5.00 -7.72
CA TYR A 67 -3.45 5.97 -6.74
C TYR A 67 -2.33 6.81 -7.33
N GLN A 68 -2.53 8.10 -7.40
CA GLN A 68 -1.55 8.96 -7.97
C GLN A 68 -0.71 9.65 -6.93
N GLY A 69 -0.70 9.12 -5.78
CA GLY A 69 -0.08 9.67 -4.62
C GLY A 69 1.04 10.61 -4.82
N GLY A 70 1.66 11.04 -3.84
CA GLY A 70 2.76 11.92 -3.94
C GLY A 70 2.45 13.32 -4.35
N VAL A 71 1.32 13.55 -4.85
CA VAL A 71 0.97 14.86 -5.20
C VAL A 71 0.66 15.59 -3.99
N SER A 72 1.32 16.46 -3.70
CA SER A 72 1.07 17.03 -2.50
C SER A 72 -0.05 17.72 -2.39
N GLU A 73 -0.40 17.47 -1.93
CA GLU A 73 -1.29 17.95 -1.79
C GLU A 73 -1.08 18.80 -1.29
#